data_b3ab878f9c887553f94daa4b268d9ffd
#
_entry.id   b3ab878f9c887553f94daa4b268d9ffd
#
_cell.length_a   1.000
_cell.length_b   1.000
_cell.length_c   1.000
_cell.angle_alpha   90.00
_cell.angle_beta   90.00
_cell.angle_gamma   90.00
#
_symmetry.space_group_name_H-M   'P 1'
#
loop_
_entity.id
_entity.type
_entity.pdbx_description
1 polymer ?
#
loop_
_entity_poly.entity_id
_entity_poly.type
_entity_poly.pdbx_seq_one_letter_code
_entity_poly.pdbx_strand_id
1 'polypeptide(L)'
;MALDIARGLEYLHTRKPSIIHRDCKSSNILITAKGTAKIADFGLAKVKQSTRSMVRSLVGTVNWQAPELWHAHPKYNHKVDVFSCAMVYWEMLQWHLPNKKFPWEVCNGWLIESSDTESFYTGNE
;
A
#
# COMPACT_ATOMS: atom_id res chain seq x y z
N MET A 1 12.14 14.19 -0.94
CA MET A 1 11.05 13.34 -0.37
C MET A 1 10.65 12.17 -1.29
N ALA A 2 10.14 12.40 -2.49
CA ALA A 2 9.73 11.28 -3.38
C ALA A 2 10.86 10.30 -3.65
N LEU A 3 12.04 10.79 -3.97
CA LEU A 3 13.23 9.96 -4.18
C LEU A 3 13.66 9.18 -2.94
N ASP A 4 13.48 9.76 -1.75
CA ASP A 4 13.84 9.08 -0.50
C ASP A 4 12.94 7.89 -0.23
N ILE A 5 11.63 8.03 -0.52
CA ILE A 5 10.65 6.95 -0.41
C ILE A 5 11.01 5.82 -1.40
N ALA A 6 11.29 6.17 -2.66
CA ALA A 6 11.69 5.18 -3.67
C ALA A 6 12.95 4.42 -3.27
N ARG A 7 13.98 5.11 -2.79
CA ARG A 7 15.22 4.51 -2.28
C ARG A 7 14.99 3.62 -1.06
N GLY A 8 14.08 4.02 -0.17
CA GLY A 8 13.70 3.20 0.98
C GLY A 8 13.06 1.88 0.55
N LEU A 9 12.13 1.90 -0.41
CA LEU A 9 11.52 0.69 -0.97
C LEU A 9 12.54 -0.16 -1.74
N GLU A 10 13.38 0.46 -2.56
CA GLU A 10 14.46 -0.23 -3.27
C GLU A 10 15.36 -0.99 -2.29
N TYR A 11 15.77 -0.34 -1.21
CA TYR A 11 16.56 -0.98 -0.16
C TYR A 11 15.88 -2.24 0.38
N LEU A 12 14.59 -2.19 0.70
CA LEU A 12 13.85 -3.34 1.20
C LEU A 12 13.74 -4.46 0.16
N HIS A 13 13.42 -4.10 -1.07
CA HIS A 13 13.17 -5.04 -2.16
C HIS A 13 14.44 -5.76 -2.63
N THR A 14 15.60 -5.11 -2.49
CA THR A 14 16.92 -5.68 -2.88
C THR A 14 17.57 -6.50 -1.78
N ARG A 15 16.99 -6.56 -0.58
CA ARG A 15 17.49 -7.45 0.49
C ARG A 15 17.40 -8.92 0.07
N LYS A 16 18.24 -9.73 0.67
CA LYS A 16 18.22 -11.20 0.51
C LYS A 16 18.03 -11.83 1.89
N PRO A 17 16.86 -12.33 2.17
CA PRO A 17 15.63 -12.34 1.35
C PRO A 17 14.99 -10.96 1.19
N SER A 18 14.27 -10.75 0.09
CA SER A 18 13.55 -9.51 -0.18
C SER A 18 12.45 -9.25 0.86
N ILE A 19 12.32 -8.01 1.27
CA ILE A 19 11.32 -7.57 2.24
C ILE A 19 10.24 -6.77 1.50
N ILE A 20 8.99 -7.15 1.65
CA ILE A 20 7.81 -6.44 1.13
C ILE A 20 7.18 -5.70 2.30
N HIS A 21 7.00 -4.39 2.20
CA HIS A 21 6.49 -3.55 3.29
C HIS A 21 4.99 -3.76 3.53
N ARG A 22 4.18 -3.76 2.48
CA ARG A 22 2.73 -4.02 2.42
C ARG A 22 1.82 -2.97 3.08
N ASP A 23 2.36 -1.96 3.73
CA ASP A 23 1.59 -0.87 4.34
C ASP A 23 2.25 0.50 4.07
N CYS A 24 2.73 0.70 2.85
CA CYS A 24 3.27 1.98 2.42
C CYS A 24 2.09 2.95 2.22
N LYS A 25 2.02 3.98 3.06
CA LYS A 25 1.01 5.04 3.05
C LYS A 25 1.59 6.31 3.64
N SER A 26 0.95 7.45 3.40
CA SER A 26 1.46 8.75 3.85
C SER A 26 1.71 8.81 5.35
N SER A 27 0.83 8.24 6.18
CA SER A 27 1.01 8.22 7.64
C SER A 27 2.20 7.35 8.12
N ASN A 28 2.74 6.49 7.26
CA ASN A 28 3.94 5.69 7.52
C ASN A 28 5.21 6.29 6.89
N ILE A 29 5.12 7.51 6.37
CA ILE A 29 6.28 8.27 5.88
C ILE A 29 6.61 9.34 6.90
N LEU A 30 7.72 9.18 7.59
CA LEU A 30 8.22 10.13 8.57
C LEU A 30 9.15 11.13 7.89
N ILE A 31 9.01 12.39 8.22
CA ILE A 31 9.88 13.46 7.73
C ILE A 31 10.84 13.88 8.84
N THR A 32 12.13 13.78 8.57
CA THR A 32 13.17 14.24 9.51
C THR A 32 13.24 15.77 9.54
N ALA A 33 13.88 16.33 10.57
CA ALA A 33 14.14 17.76 10.66
C ALA A 33 14.93 18.32 9.46
N LYS A 34 15.68 17.47 8.75
CA LYS A 34 16.42 17.82 7.53
C LYS A 34 15.58 17.70 6.25
N GLY A 35 14.29 17.37 6.35
CA GLY A 35 13.40 17.22 5.20
C GLY A 35 13.53 15.89 4.45
N THR A 36 14.25 14.90 5.00
CA THR A 36 14.39 13.57 4.41
C THR A 36 13.20 12.69 4.78
N ALA A 37 12.59 12.01 3.80
CA ALA A 37 11.53 11.05 4.06
C ALA A 37 12.08 9.67 4.45
N LYS A 38 11.46 9.04 5.44
CA LYS A 38 11.79 7.67 5.88
C LYS A 38 10.53 6.83 5.98
N ILE A 39 10.59 5.63 5.44
CA ILE A 39 9.51 4.64 5.58
C ILE A 39 9.57 4.06 7.00
N ALA A 40 8.43 3.97 7.65
CA ALA A 40 8.27 3.46 9.00
C ALA A 40 7.12 2.44 9.06
N ASP A 41 6.93 1.83 10.22
CA ASP A 41 5.90 0.84 10.52
C ASP A 41 6.02 -0.45 9.69
N PHE A 42 6.90 -1.33 10.15
CA PHE A 42 7.14 -2.64 9.56
C PHE A 42 6.22 -3.75 10.12
N GLY A 43 5.15 -3.38 10.83
CA GLY A 43 4.25 -4.33 11.48
C GLY A 43 3.59 -5.34 10.53
N LEU A 44 3.41 -4.97 9.27
CA LEU A 44 2.88 -5.83 8.21
C LEU A 44 3.95 -6.34 7.23
N ALA A 45 5.22 -5.97 7.42
CA ALA A 45 6.28 -6.37 6.51
C ALA A 45 6.47 -7.89 6.45
N LYS A 46 6.71 -8.41 5.26
CA LYS A 46 7.00 -9.83 5.02
C LYS A 46 8.33 -10.05 4.35
N VAL A 47 9.06 -11.00 4.90
CA VAL A 47 10.25 -11.56 4.27
C VAL A 47 9.81 -12.64 3.28
N LYS A 48 10.28 -12.56 2.05
CA LYS A 48 9.94 -13.52 0.98
C LYS A 48 10.65 -14.85 1.21
N GLN A 49 10.31 -15.58 2.25
CA GLN A 49 10.91 -16.90 2.54
C GLN A 49 9.97 -18.08 2.34
N SER A 50 8.68 -17.89 2.11
CA SER A 50 7.78 -19.03 1.90
C SER A 50 6.46 -18.58 1.30
N THR A 51 6.03 -19.27 0.27
CA THR A 51 4.73 -19.19 -0.40
C THR A 51 3.55 -19.66 0.47
N ARG A 52 3.72 -19.83 1.79
CA ARG A 52 2.74 -20.59 2.61
C ARG A 52 2.20 -19.88 3.85
N SER A 53 2.42 -18.61 4.03
CA SER A 53 1.82 -17.91 5.18
C SER A 53 1.02 -16.72 4.68
N MET A 54 -0.15 -17.03 4.17
CA MET A 54 -1.19 -16.04 3.93
C MET A 54 -1.92 -15.76 5.24
N VAL A 55 -1.50 -14.73 5.93
CA VAL A 55 -2.38 -14.12 6.92
C VAL A 55 -3.41 -13.31 6.15
N ARG A 56 -4.66 -13.74 6.18
CA ARG A 56 -5.82 -12.90 5.87
C ARG A 56 -5.72 -11.68 6.76
N SER A 57 -5.27 -10.61 6.21
CA SER A 57 -5.30 -9.34 6.87
C SER A 57 -5.72 -8.32 5.83
N LEU A 58 -7.01 -8.07 5.76
CA LEU A 58 -7.58 -6.80 5.31
C LEU A 58 -7.13 -5.67 6.27
N VAL A 59 -5.89 -5.77 6.75
CA VAL A 59 -5.26 -4.83 7.67
C VAL A 59 -4.30 -4.01 6.84
N GLY A 60 -4.80 -3.00 6.27
CA GLY A 60 -4.08 -1.95 5.59
C GLY A 60 -5.12 -0.95 5.15
N THR A 61 -4.74 0.28 5.05
CA THR A 61 -5.63 1.32 4.58
C THR A 61 -5.91 1.05 3.11
N VAL A 62 -7.11 0.59 2.80
CA VAL A 62 -7.58 0.14 1.47
C VAL A 62 -7.18 1.08 0.34
N ASN A 63 -7.16 2.37 0.62
CA ASN A 63 -6.85 3.45 -0.34
C ASN A 63 -5.45 3.36 -0.96
N TRP A 64 -4.50 2.71 -0.32
CA TRP A 64 -3.11 2.55 -0.82
C TRP A 64 -2.80 1.13 -1.27
N GLN A 65 -3.72 0.19 -1.06
CA GLN A 65 -3.51 -1.21 -1.40
C GLN A 65 -3.61 -1.47 -2.90
N ALA A 66 -2.65 -2.24 -3.42
CA ALA A 66 -2.72 -2.77 -4.77
C ALA A 66 -3.90 -3.75 -4.93
N PRO A 67 -4.61 -3.71 -6.06
CA PRO A 67 -5.84 -4.50 -6.25
C PRO A 67 -5.60 -6.01 -6.16
N GLU A 68 -4.42 -6.52 -6.49
CA GLU A 68 -4.09 -7.93 -6.36
C GLU A 68 -4.07 -8.43 -4.91
N LEU A 69 -4.04 -7.54 -3.92
CA LEU A 69 -4.14 -7.90 -2.50
C LEU A 69 -5.58 -8.18 -2.05
N TRP A 70 -6.57 -7.83 -2.85
CA TRP A 70 -7.99 -7.93 -2.49
C TRP A 70 -8.59 -9.31 -2.78
N HIS A 71 -7.81 -10.22 -3.35
CA HIS A 71 -8.24 -11.60 -3.57
C HIS A 71 -8.17 -12.43 -2.28
N ALA A 72 -9.03 -13.44 -2.16
CA ALA A 72 -9.04 -14.36 -1.03
C ALA A 72 -7.70 -15.09 -0.82
N HIS A 73 -6.98 -15.35 -1.92
CA HIS A 73 -5.65 -15.98 -1.94
C HIS A 73 -4.71 -15.17 -2.83
N PRO A 74 -4.26 -13.97 -2.39
CA PRO A 74 -3.52 -13.06 -3.24
C PRO A 74 -2.14 -13.63 -3.57
N LYS A 75 -1.84 -13.71 -4.85
CA LYS A 75 -0.48 -13.93 -5.35
C LYS A 75 0.10 -12.55 -5.68
N TYR A 76 1.11 -12.14 -4.94
CA TYR A 76 1.72 -10.83 -5.09
C TYR A 76 3.24 -10.86 -4.89
N ASN A 77 3.90 -9.80 -5.27
CA ASN A 77 5.32 -9.57 -5.06
C ASN A 77 5.55 -8.14 -4.55
N HIS A 78 6.79 -7.69 -4.53
CA HIS A 78 7.16 -6.34 -4.07
C HIS A 78 6.50 -5.20 -4.87
N LYS A 79 5.89 -5.46 -6.03
CA LYS A 79 5.19 -4.44 -6.84
C LYS A 79 3.96 -3.86 -6.14
N VAL A 80 3.40 -4.54 -5.15
CA VAL A 80 2.32 -3.98 -4.32
C VAL A 80 2.79 -2.71 -3.59
N ASP A 81 4.04 -2.65 -3.16
CA ASP A 81 4.62 -1.46 -2.55
C ASP A 81 4.82 -0.33 -3.57
N VAL A 82 5.11 -0.67 -4.84
CA VAL A 82 5.23 0.31 -5.92
C VAL A 82 3.87 0.98 -6.19
N PHE A 83 2.80 0.20 -6.20
CA PHE A 83 1.43 0.75 -6.29
C PHE A 83 1.13 1.70 -5.13
N SER A 84 1.36 1.26 -3.91
CA SER A 84 1.14 2.07 -2.69
C SER A 84 1.97 3.35 -2.69
N CYS A 85 3.22 3.29 -3.15
CA CYS A 85 4.10 4.44 -3.31
C CYS A 85 3.54 5.45 -4.33
N ALA A 86 2.96 4.96 -5.43
CA ALA A 86 2.32 5.83 -6.42
C ALA A 86 1.12 6.59 -5.81
N MET A 87 0.35 5.95 -4.92
CA MET A 87 -0.73 6.62 -4.21
C MET A 87 -0.22 7.70 -3.25
N VAL A 88 0.91 7.45 -2.56
CA VAL A 88 1.57 8.48 -1.74
C VAL A 88 2.03 9.66 -2.60
N TYR A 89 2.59 9.40 -3.79
CA TYR A 89 2.98 10.48 -4.70
C TYR A 89 1.78 11.28 -5.21
N TRP A 90 0.67 10.61 -5.46
CA TRP A 90 -0.58 11.28 -5.83
C TRP A 90 -1.06 12.22 -4.69
N GLU A 91 -0.99 11.82 -3.42
CA GLU A 91 -1.28 12.68 -2.28
C GLU A 91 -0.31 13.88 -2.22
N MET A 92 0.99 13.66 -2.46
CA MET A 92 2.00 14.72 -2.45
C MET A 92 1.72 15.78 -3.51
N LEU A 93 1.22 15.38 -4.69
CA LEU A 93 0.85 16.33 -5.76
C LEU A 93 -0.32 17.23 -5.37
N GLN A 94 -1.18 16.79 -4.46
CA GLN A 94 -2.31 17.57 -3.97
C GLN A 94 -2.00 18.39 -2.72
N TRP A 95 -0.79 18.29 -2.18
CA TRP A 95 -0.45 18.88 -0.88
C TRP A 95 -0.74 20.37 -0.79
N HIS A 96 -0.59 21.11 -1.89
CA HIS A 96 -0.84 22.53 -1.99
C HIS A 96 -2.33 22.90 -2.17
N LEU A 97 -3.20 21.92 -2.42
CA LEU A 97 -4.62 22.16 -2.63
C LEU A 97 -5.36 22.29 -1.28
N PRO A 98 -6.31 23.25 -1.15
CA PRO A 98 -7.07 23.42 0.08
C PRO A 98 -7.98 22.23 0.39
N ASN A 99 -8.50 21.55 -0.63
CA ASN A 99 -9.40 20.40 -0.54
C ASN A 99 -8.71 19.11 -0.98
N LYS A 100 -7.55 18.80 -0.38
CA LYS A 100 -6.84 17.57 -0.64
C LYS A 100 -7.63 16.36 -0.17
N LYS A 101 -7.60 15.31 -0.99
CA LYS A 101 -8.36 14.07 -0.76
C LYS A 101 -7.40 12.89 -0.57
N PHE A 102 -7.89 11.86 0.09
CA PHE A 102 -7.21 10.57 0.09
C PHE A 102 -7.40 9.87 -1.26
N PRO A 103 -6.49 8.95 -1.65
CA PRO A 103 -6.67 8.15 -2.83
C PRO A 103 -8.06 7.51 -2.85
N TRP A 104 -8.74 7.58 -3.99
CA TRP A 104 -10.08 7.00 -4.22
C TRP A 104 -11.24 7.65 -3.43
N GLU A 105 -11.00 8.67 -2.64
CA GLU A 105 -12.07 9.36 -1.89
C GLU A 105 -13.15 9.94 -2.81
N VAL A 106 -12.78 10.35 -4.01
CA VAL A 106 -13.73 10.85 -5.03
C VAL A 106 -14.59 9.73 -5.59
N CYS A 107 -14.09 8.49 -5.55
CA CYS A 107 -14.75 7.31 -6.09
C CYS A 107 -15.60 6.58 -5.04
N ASN A 108 -15.60 7.04 -3.81
CA ASN A 108 -16.30 6.36 -2.71
C ASN A 108 -17.83 6.28 -2.94
N GLY A 109 -18.43 7.17 -3.72
CA GLY A 109 -19.81 7.04 -4.15
C GLY A 109 -20.06 5.85 -5.09
N TRP A 110 -19.03 5.38 -5.79
CA TRP A 110 -19.13 4.26 -6.73
C TRP A 110 -18.70 2.91 -6.13
N LEU A 111 -17.77 2.92 -5.19
CA LEU A 111 -17.22 1.70 -4.60
C LEU A 111 -18.03 1.21 -3.39
N ILE A 112 -18.77 2.10 -2.73
CA ILE A 112 -19.52 1.76 -1.52
C ILE A 112 -21.01 1.47 -1.84
N GLU A 113 -21.56 2.01 -2.93
CA GLU A 113 -22.94 1.73 -3.32
C GLU A 113 -23.12 0.43 -4.13
N SER A 114 -22.06 -0.19 -4.61
CA SER A 114 -22.18 -1.54 -5.14
C SER A 114 -22.27 -2.51 -3.97
N SER A 115 -23.50 -2.87 -3.61
CA SER A 115 -23.83 -4.00 -2.74
C SER A 115 -23.26 -5.34 -3.22
N ASP A 116 -22.47 -5.32 -4.27
CA ASP A 116 -21.75 -6.43 -4.89
C ASP A 116 -20.37 -6.71 -4.28
N THR A 117 -19.98 -6.00 -3.21
CA THR A 117 -18.77 -6.34 -2.46
C THR A 117 -18.86 -7.74 -1.81
N GLU A 118 -20.05 -8.27 -1.60
CA GLU A 118 -20.22 -9.67 -1.18
C GLU A 118 -19.85 -10.66 -2.29
N SER A 119 -20.03 -10.31 -3.57
CA SER A 119 -19.70 -11.17 -4.71
C SER A 119 -18.19 -11.37 -4.90
N PHE A 120 -17.37 -10.42 -4.49
CA PHE A 120 -15.91 -10.56 -4.56
C PHE A 120 -15.33 -11.44 -3.44
N TYR A 121 -16.10 -11.67 -2.37
CA TYR A 121 -15.67 -12.47 -1.23
C TYR A 121 -16.26 -13.89 -1.21
N THR A 122 -17.31 -14.15 -1.97
CA THR A 122 -17.89 -15.46 -2.15
C THR A 122 -17.57 -16.00 -3.54
N GLY A 123 -16.29 -16.20 -3.82
CA GLY A 123 -15.85 -17.03 -4.93
C GLY A 123 -16.33 -18.45 -4.64
N ASN A 124 -17.45 -18.85 -5.23
CA ASN A 124 -17.89 -20.22 -5.24
C ASN A 124 -16.83 -21.11 -5.88
N GLU A 125 -16.55 -22.16 -5.18
CA GLU A 125 -16.09 -23.53 -5.47
C GLU A 125 -15.54 -23.83 -6.88
#